data_f4db6afa95303d1635b399e3764ad702
#
_entry.id   f4db6afa95303d1635b399e3764ad702
#
_cell.length_a   1.000
_cell.length_b   1.000
_cell.length_c   1.000
_cell.angle_alpha   90.00
_cell.angle_beta   90.00
_cell.angle_gamma   90.00
#
_symmetry.space_group_name_H-M   'P 1'
#
loop_
_entity.id
_entity.type
_entity.pdbx_description
1 polymer ?
#
loop_
_entity_poly.entity_id
_entity_poly.type
_entity_poly.pdbx_seq_one_letter_code
_entity_poly.pdbx_strand_id
1 'polypeptide(L)'
;MEQKKWNRNDRRPPARRAQEPAEAAENMLEGRNAVQEALAAGRPIDKLYIAAGETDRALARLASMAREAGGAVVETDRRKLDQLSATGAHQGVIAMVAAHAYATVDEILENAKSRGEAPLIVICDELSDPHNLGAIIRTAECAGAHGVIIPKRRSVGLTAVVGKASAGALEYLPVARVANLVSAIHDLQKAGVWVFGTAADGNTALYQADLKGPAAIVIGNEGDGMSRLVAEACDFKVSIPMRGRISSLNASNAAAILLYEAVRQRG
;
A
#
# COMPACT_ATOMS: atom_id res chain seq x y z
N MET A 1 58.18 6.08 6.50
CA MET A 1 56.85 6.69 6.53
C MET A 1 56.21 6.52 5.16
N GLU A 2 55.42 5.47 4.98
CA GLU A 2 54.73 5.18 3.70
C GLU A 2 53.28 5.68 3.82
N GLN A 3 52.93 6.65 2.96
CA GLN A 3 51.55 7.17 2.84
C GLN A 3 50.75 6.20 1.97
N LYS A 4 49.81 5.45 2.58
CA LYS A 4 48.77 4.70 1.85
C LYS A 4 47.83 5.64 1.13
N LYS A 5 47.89 5.68 -0.20
CA LYS A 5 46.93 6.36 -1.10
C LYS A 5 45.59 5.62 -1.01
N TRP A 6 44.55 6.31 -0.51
CA TRP A 6 43.17 5.88 -0.54
C TRP A 6 42.63 5.96 -1.97
N ASN A 7 42.21 4.84 -2.53
CA ASN A 7 41.66 4.75 -3.89
C ASN A 7 40.16 5.08 -3.87
N ARG A 8 39.74 6.15 -4.50
CA ARG A 8 38.38 6.75 -4.47
C ARG A 8 37.36 6.12 -5.41
N ASN A 9 37.56 4.90 -5.92
CA ASN A 9 36.76 4.39 -7.04
C ASN A 9 36.03 3.05 -6.81
N ASP A 10 35.57 2.77 -5.59
CA ASP A 10 34.75 1.57 -5.34
C ASP A 10 33.37 1.94 -4.73
N ARG A 11 32.62 2.78 -5.45
CA ARG A 11 31.18 2.94 -5.20
C ARG A 11 30.40 1.97 -6.09
N ARG A 12 30.37 0.70 -5.73
CA ARG A 12 29.29 -0.19 -6.19
C ARG A 12 28.00 0.24 -5.49
N PRO A 13 26.90 0.50 -6.25
CA PRO A 13 25.61 0.73 -5.62
C PRO A 13 25.22 -0.53 -4.83
N PRO A 14 24.55 -0.38 -3.66
CA PRO A 14 24.08 -1.54 -2.90
C PRO A 14 23.19 -2.39 -3.81
N ALA A 15 23.54 -3.68 -3.94
CA ALA A 15 22.74 -4.63 -4.66
C ALA A 15 21.32 -4.60 -4.09
N ARG A 16 20.32 -4.31 -4.94
CA ARG A 16 18.90 -4.54 -4.63
C ARG A 16 18.81 -5.98 -4.10
N ARG A 17 18.46 -6.14 -2.83
CA ARG A 17 18.12 -7.46 -2.30
C ARG A 17 17.02 -8.02 -3.21
N ALA A 18 17.36 -9.06 -3.96
CA ALA A 18 16.37 -9.85 -4.66
C ALA A 18 15.36 -10.33 -3.61
N GLN A 19 14.09 -10.10 -3.85
CA GLN A 19 13.00 -10.69 -3.06
C GLN A 19 13.24 -12.20 -3.05
N GLU A 20 13.16 -12.80 -1.88
CA GLU A 20 13.40 -14.24 -1.73
C GLU A 20 12.42 -15.02 -2.63
N PRO A 21 12.90 -15.90 -3.51
CA PRO A 21 12.07 -16.52 -4.56
C PRO A 21 10.89 -17.36 -4.02
N ALA A 22 10.98 -17.86 -2.80
CA ALA A 22 9.97 -18.75 -2.21
C ALA A 22 8.68 -18.01 -1.76
N GLU A 23 8.79 -16.80 -1.23
CA GLU A 23 7.60 -16.03 -0.75
C GLU A 23 6.83 -15.37 -1.91
N ALA A 24 7.49 -15.07 -3.03
CA ALA A 24 6.83 -14.58 -4.24
C ALA A 24 5.96 -15.67 -4.91
N ALA A 25 6.30 -16.94 -4.76
CA ALA A 25 5.58 -18.06 -5.38
C ALA A 25 4.21 -18.34 -4.72
N GLU A 26 4.03 -18.09 -3.42
CA GLU A 26 2.78 -18.40 -2.71
C GLU A 26 1.58 -17.54 -3.16
N ASN A 27 1.83 -16.33 -3.65
CA ASN A 27 0.79 -15.41 -4.12
C ASN A 27 0.77 -15.24 -5.63
N MET A 28 1.45 -16.10 -6.37
CA MET A 28 1.55 -16.03 -7.81
C MET A 28 0.87 -17.22 -8.46
N LEU A 29 0.00 -16.94 -9.42
CA LEU A 29 -0.62 -17.95 -10.29
C LEU A 29 -0.10 -17.77 -11.71
N GLU A 30 0.38 -18.84 -12.30
CA GLU A 30 0.91 -18.88 -13.66
C GLU A 30 0.04 -19.72 -14.58
N GLY A 31 -0.12 -19.23 -15.80
CA GLY A 31 -0.86 -19.94 -16.85
C GLY A 31 -2.37 -19.64 -16.84
N ARG A 32 -2.95 -19.81 -18.01
CA ARG A 32 -4.33 -19.38 -18.32
C ARG A 32 -5.38 -20.06 -17.46
N ASN A 33 -5.27 -21.35 -17.26
CA ASN A 33 -6.25 -22.13 -16.51
C ASN A 33 -6.24 -21.75 -15.03
N ALA A 34 -5.06 -21.66 -14.40
CA ALA A 34 -4.94 -21.29 -13.00
C ALA A 34 -5.49 -19.87 -12.72
N VAL A 35 -5.22 -18.93 -13.62
CA VAL A 35 -5.73 -17.55 -13.51
C VAL A 35 -7.24 -17.51 -13.74
N GLN A 36 -7.77 -18.28 -14.71
CA GLN A 36 -9.21 -18.37 -14.98
C GLN A 36 -9.98 -18.95 -13.79
N GLU A 37 -9.48 -20.03 -13.20
CA GLU A 37 -10.10 -20.67 -12.04
C GLU A 37 -10.09 -19.73 -10.82
N ALA A 38 -8.98 -19.01 -10.59
CA ALA A 38 -8.90 -18.06 -9.50
C ALA A 38 -9.90 -16.91 -9.66
N LEU A 39 -10.05 -16.37 -10.88
CA LEU A 39 -11.05 -15.34 -11.18
C LEU A 39 -12.49 -15.87 -11.03
N ALA A 40 -12.75 -17.09 -11.50
CA ALA A 40 -14.06 -17.72 -11.37
C ALA A 40 -14.43 -18.02 -9.90
N ALA A 41 -13.43 -18.36 -9.08
CA ALA A 41 -13.59 -18.56 -7.64
C ALA A 41 -13.69 -17.26 -6.84
N GLY A 42 -13.65 -16.09 -7.49
CA GLY A 42 -13.71 -14.78 -6.83
C GLY A 42 -12.46 -14.43 -5.99
N ARG A 43 -11.31 -15.10 -6.23
CA ARG A 43 -10.07 -14.75 -5.53
C ARG A 43 -9.64 -13.34 -5.91
N PRO A 44 -9.31 -12.47 -4.94
CA PRO A 44 -8.90 -11.12 -5.22
C PRO A 44 -7.55 -11.10 -5.92
N ILE A 45 -7.52 -10.55 -7.15
CA ILE A 45 -6.30 -10.38 -7.94
C ILE A 45 -5.79 -8.96 -7.77
N ASP A 46 -4.58 -8.82 -7.23
CA ASP A 46 -3.92 -7.54 -7.09
C ASP A 46 -3.45 -7.01 -8.43
N LYS A 47 -2.79 -7.89 -9.20
CA LYS A 47 -2.20 -7.49 -10.47
C LYS A 47 -2.20 -8.68 -11.43
N LEU A 48 -2.65 -8.44 -12.65
CA LEU A 48 -2.57 -9.39 -13.75
C LEU A 48 -1.57 -8.88 -14.78
N TYR A 49 -0.47 -9.61 -14.96
CA TYR A 49 0.47 -9.37 -16.04
C TYR A 49 0.07 -10.19 -17.25
N ILE A 50 -0.04 -9.55 -18.42
CA ILE A 50 -0.33 -10.19 -19.70
C ILE A 50 0.72 -9.82 -20.75
N ALA A 51 1.01 -10.75 -21.65
CA ALA A 51 1.92 -10.52 -22.76
C ALA A 51 1.36 -9.45 -23.71
N ALA A 52 2.15 -8.41 -23.97
CA ALA A 52 1.81 -7.37 -24.93
C ALA A 52 1.90 -7.87 -26.37
N GLY A 53 1.01 -7.36 -27.26
CA GLY A 53 1.05 -7.63 -28.69
C GLY A 53 0.46 -8.99 -29.10
N GLU A 54 -0.05 -9.78 -28.18
CA GLU A 54 -0.77 -11.00 -28.49
C GLU A 54 -2.27 -10.68 -28.74
N THR A 55 -2.75 -10.93 -29.98
CA THR A 55 -4.19 -10.86 -30.34
C THR A 55 -4.96 -12.08 -29.85
N ASP A 56 -4.65 -12.57 -28.65
CA ASP A 56 -5.25 -13.77 -28.08
C ASP A 56 -6.54 -13.42 -27.34
N ARG A 57 -7.67 -13.92 -27.84
CA ARG A 57 -8.99 -13.70 -27.23
C ARG A 57 -9.08 -14.22 -25.79
N ALA A 58 -8.35 -15.29 -25.45
CA ALA A 58 -8.34 -15.84 -24.10
C ALA A 58 -7.65 -14.88 -23.12
N LEU A 59 -6.51 -14.31 -23.49
CA LEU A 59 -5.82 -13.29 -22.67
C LEU A 59 -6.65 -12.02 -22.52
N ALA A 60 -7.29 -11.56 -23.59
CA ALA A 60 -8.19 -10.41 -23.54
C ALA A 60 -9.38 -10.64 -22.58
N ARG A 61 -9.96 -11.85 -22.60
CA ARG A 61 -11.02 -12.24 -21.67
C ARG A 61 -10.56 -12.25 -20.23
N LEU A 62 -9.40 -12.83 -19.92
CA LEU A 62 -8.81 -12.83 -18.58
C LEU A 62 -8.54 -11.40 -18.09
N ALA A 63 -8.06 -10.52 -18.98
CA ALA A 63 -7.86 -9.12 -18.67
C ALA A 63 -9.17 -8.38 -18.32
N SER A 64 -10.28 -8.67 -19.06
CA SER A 64 -11.60 -8.11 -18.74
C SER A 64 -12.08 -8.57 -17.37
N MET A 65 -12.09 -9.89 -17.14
CA MET A 65 -12.49 -10.47 -15.86
C MET A 65 -11.68 -9.92 -14.67
N ALA A 66 -10.36 -9.77 -14.84
CA ALA A 66 -9.51 -9.20 -13.80
C ALA A 66 -9.83 -7.72 -13.53
N ARG A 67 -10.14 -6.92 -14.56
CA ARG A 67 -10.57 -5.51 -14.38
C ARG A 67 -11.92 -5.43 -13.67
N GLU A 68 -12.87 -6.26 -14.04
CA GLU A 68 -14.20 -6.37 -13.42
C GLU A 68 -14.08 -6.76 -11.93
N ALA A 69 -13.19 -7.71 -11.62
CA ALA A 69 -12.86 -8.09 -10.24
C ALA A 69 -12.03 -7.03 -9.49
N GLY A 70 -11.72 -5.89 -10.13
CA GLY A 70 -10.99 -4.81 -9.51
C GLY A 70 -9.46 -4.96 -9.51
N GLY A 71 -8.90 -5.95 -10.19
CA GLY A 71 -7.47 -6.16 -10.37
C GLY A 71 -6.82 -5.14 -11.32
N ALA A 72 -5.55 -4.81 -11.10
CA ALA A 72 -4.77 -3.99 -12.02
C ALA A 72 -4.22 -4.86 -13.16
N VAL A 73 -4.55 -4.56 -14.41
CA VAL A 73 -4.00 -5.25 -15.58
C VAL A 73 -2.79 -4.49 -16.13
N VAL A 74 -1.67 -5.18 -16.29
CA VAL A 74 -0.40 -4.65 -16.78
C VAL A 74 0.01 -5.43 -18.01
N GLU A 75 0.03 -4.76 -19.16
CA GLU A 75 0.61 -5.32 -20.37
C GLU A 75 2.13 -5.20 -20.31
N THR A 76 2.83 -6.29 -20.61
CA THR A 76 4.29 -6.36 -20.51
C THR A 76 4.87 -7.28 -21.59
N ASP A 77 6.17 -7.15 -21.86
CA ASP A 77 6.85 -8.08 -22.78
C ASP A 77 7.00 -9.49 -22.18
N ARG A 78 7.23 -10.48 -23.03
CA ARG A 78 7.42 -11.88 -22.59
C ARG A 78 8.64 -12.04 -21.69
N ARG A 79 9.71 -11.30 -21.91
CA ARG A 79 10.93 -11.39 -21.09
C ARG A 79 10.65 -11.00 -19.63
N LYS A 80 9.76 -10.04 -19.43
CA LYS A 80 9.34 -9.67 -18.08
C LYS A 80 8.51 -10.76 -17.42
N LEU A 81 7.64 -11.44 -18.18
CA LEU A 81 6.91 -12.61 -17.69
C LEU A 81 7.85 -13.77 -17.36
N ASP A 82 8.84 -14.06 -18.22
CA ASP A 82 9.87 -15.08 -17.97
C ASP A 82 10.66 -14.80 -16.69
N GLN A 83 10.96 -13.52 -16.41
CA GLN A 83 11.65 -13.09 -15.20
C GLN A 83 10.80 -13.20 -13.93
N LEU A 84 9.49 -13.04 -14.06
CA LEU A 84 8.54 -13.15 -12.94
C LEU A 84 8.17 -14.60 -12.67
N SER A 85 8.16 -15.44 -13.69
CA SER A 85 7.71 -16.83 -13.63
C SER A 85 8.64 -17.69 -12.78
N ALA A 86 8.05 -18.46 -11.87
CA ALA A 86 8.77 -19.47 -11.11
C ALA A 86 8.88 -20.81 -11.86
N THR A 87 7.91 -21.12 -12.74
CA THR A 87 7.82 -22.43 -13.42
C THR A 87 8.22 -22.38 -14.89
N GLY A 88 8.29 -21.19 -15.50
CA GLY A 88 8.46 -21.01 -16.95
C GLY A 88 7.20 -21.34 -17.77
N ALA A 89 6.12 -21.76 -17.16
CA ALA A 89 4.88 -22.22 -17.82
C ALA A 89 3.76 -21.17 -17.83
N HIS A 90 4.09 -19.87 -17.81
CA HIS A 90 3.13 -18.77 -17.64
C HIS A 90 2.14 -18.58 -18.80
N GLN A 91 2.38 -19.14 -19.99
CA GLN A 91 1.46 -19.07 -21.14
C GLN A 91 0.97 -17.63 -21.49
N GLY A 92 1.80 -16.63 -21.28
CA GLY A 92 1.49 -15.23 -21.54
C GLY A 92 0.71 -14.52 -20.42
N VAL A 93 0.47 -15.16 -19.27
CA VAL A 93 -0.25 -14.56 -18.14
C VAL A 93 0.29 -15.02 -16.80
N ILE A 94 0.42 -14.03 -15.87
CA ILE A 94 0.76 -14.25 -14.46
C ILE A 94 -0.16 -13.36 -13.62
N ALA A 95 -0.83 -13.93 -12.61
CA ALA A 95 -1.61 -13.19 -11.65
C ALA A 95 -0.93 -13.16 -10.27
N MET A 96 -0.85 -11.97 -9.69
CA MET A 96 -0.53 -11.79 -8.28
C MET A 96 -1.84 -11.75 -7.50
N VAL A 97 -2.03 -12.69 -6.60
CA VAL A 97 -3.26 -12.87 -5.82
C VAL A 97 -3.06 -12.25 -4.44
N ALA A 98 -4.08 -11.57 -3.93
CA ALA A 98 -4.04 -11.13 -2.55
C ALA A 98 -4.10 -12.33 -1.59
N ALA A 99 -3.28 -12.29 -0.54
CA ALA A 99 -3.31 -13.31 0.53
C ALA A 99 -4.52 -13.11 1.46
N HIS A 100 -5.09 -11.90 1.51
CA HIS A 100 -6.23 -11.52 2.32
C HIS A 100 -7.30 -10.80 1.49
N ALA A 101 -8.55 -10.89 1.90
CA ALA A 101 -9.65 -10.17 1.26
C ALA A 101 -9.52 -8.64 1.50
N TYR A 102 -9.97 -7.87 0.51
CA TYR A 102 -10.10 -6.42 0.67
C TYR A 102 -11.50 -6.05 1.15
N ALA A 103 -11.56 -5.07 2.02
CA ALA A 103 -12.79 -4.40 2.41
C ALA A 103 -13.11 -3.22 1.48
N THR A 104 -14.28 -2.64 1.67
CA THR A 104 -14.68 -1.35 1.09
C THR A 104 -14.46 -0.20 2.08
N VAL A 105 -14.48 1.04 1.61
CA VAL A 105 -14.41 2.23 2.48
C VAL A 105 -15.63 2.31 3.39
N ASP A 106 -16.81 1.91 2.89
CA ASP A 106 -18.04 1.89 3.67
C ASP A 106 -17.98 0.90 4.83
N GLU A 107 -17.36 -0.28 4.63
CA GLU A 107 -17.13 -1.25 5.71
C GLU A 107 -16.18 -0.71 6.79
N ILE A 108 -15.18 0.09 6.41
CA ILE A 108 -14.30 0.78 7.38
C ILE A 108 -15.10 1.80 8.20
N LEU A 109 -15.95 2.59 7.58
CA LEU A 109 -16.79 3.57 8.27
C LEU A 109 -17.83 2.88 9.18
N GLU A 110 -18.42 1.79 8.72
CA GLU A 110 -19.38 1.00 9.53
C GLU A 110 -18.68 0.31 10.72
N ASN A 111 -17.40 -0.10 10.57
CA ASN A 111 -16.60 -0.60 11.70
C ASN A 111 -16.47 0.45 12.81
N ALA A 112 -16.19 1.71 12.48
CA ALA A 112 -16.13 2.80 13.47
C ALA A 112 -17.49 3.05 14.11
N LYS A 113 -18.54 3.10 13.31
CA LYS A 113 -19.91 3.32 13.77
C LYS A 113 -20.40 2.20 14.69
N SER A 114 -20.13 0.95 14.36
CA SER A 114 -20.50 -0.21 15.18
C SER A 114 -19.84 -0.23 16.56
N ARG A 115 -18.62 0.35 16.66
CA ARG A 115 -17.92 0.54 17.94
C ARG A 115 -18.40 1.78 18.70
N GLY A 116 -19.21 2.65 18.09
CA GLY A 116 -19.58 3.94 18.67
C GLY A 116 -18.42 4.93 18.79
N GLU A 117 -17.39 4.79 17.95
CA GLU A 117 -16.13 5.54 18.00
C GLU A 117 -16.03 6.52 16.84
N ALA A 118 -15.31 7.63 17.05
CA ALA A 118 -14.95 8.54 15.97
C ALA A 118 -13.94 7.83 15.03
N PRO A 119 -14.18 7.78 13.70
CA PRO A 119 -13.27 7.12 12.75
C PRO A 119 -11.81 7.56 12.92
N LEU A 120 -10.90 6.59 12.95
CA LEU A 120 -9.47 6.77 12.79
C LEU A 120 -9.03 5.87 11.65
N ILE A 121 -8.62 6.47 10.53
CA ILE A 121 -8.33 5.75 9.29
C ILE A 121 -6.92 6.09 8.85
N VAL A 122 -6.19 5.14 8.27
CA VAL A 122 -4.90 5.38 7.64
C VAL A 122 -5.06 5.29 6.12
N ILE A 123 -4.53 6.26 5.40
CA ILE A 123 -4.46 6.25 3.94
C ILE A 123 -2.99 6.15 3.55
N CYS A 124 -2.61 5.13 2.79
CA CYS A 124 -1.24 4.95 2.31
C CYS A 124 -1.15 5.37 0.84
N ASP A 125 -0.37 6.40 0.54
CA ASP A 125 -0.17 6.89 -0.83
C ASP A 125 1.14 6.36 -1.41
N GLU A 126 1.04 5.54 -2.46
CA GLU A 126 2.14 4.99 -3.25
C GLU A 126 3.22 4.20 -2.45
N LEU A 127 2.86 3.55 -1.34
CA LEU A 127 3.78 2.68 -0.60
C LEU A 127 4.11 1.42 -1.40
N SER A 128 5.39 1.22 -1.72
CA SER A 128 5.87 0.08 -2.52
C SER A 128 6.53 -1.03 -1.69
N ASP A 129 6.98 -0.73 -0.46
CA ASP A 129 7.60 -1.71 0.43
C ASP A 129 6.53 -2.47 1.24
N PRO A 130 6.44 -3.81 1.08
CA PRO A 130 5.50 -4.63 1.82
C PRO A 130 5.78 -4.65 3.33
N HIS A 131 7.02 -4.49 3.76
CA HIS A 131 7.34 -4.42 5.19
C HIS A 131 6.79 -3.15 5.83
N ASN A 132 6.88 -2.01 5.15
CA ASN A 132 6.30 -0.76 5.64
C ASN A 132 4.78 -0.84 5.70
N LEU A 133 4.11 -1.35 4.66
CA LEU A 133 2.65 -1.51 4.70
C LEU A 133 2.23 -2.44 5.84
N GLY A 134 2.88 -3.60 6.00
CA GLY A 134 2.58 -4.54 7.09
C GLY A 134 2.79 -3.93 8.48
N ALA A 135 3.88 -3.17 8.68
CA ALA A 135 4.15 -2.48 9.94
C ALA A 135 3.12 -1.37 10.23
N ILE A 136 2.68 -0.63 9.19
CA ILE A 136 1.62 0.38 9.32
C ILE A 136 0.30 -0.28 9.72
N ILE A 137 -0.10 -1.38 9.07
CA ILE A 137 -1.33 -2.12 9.39
C ILE A 137 -1.29 -2.61 10.84
N ARG A 138 -0.16 -3.19 11.28
CA ARG A 138 0.02 -3.63 12.66
C ARG A 138 -0.11 -2.46 13.64
N THR A 139 0.55 -1.35 13.38
CA THR A 139 0.50 -0.17 14.25
C THR A 139 -0.89 0.45 14.28
N ALA A 140 -1.59 0.48 13.15
CA ALA A 140 -2.94 0.99 13.02
C ALA A 140 -3.93 0.14 13.86
N GLU A 141 -3.82 -1.17 13.80
CA GLU A 141 -4.60 -2.09 14.64
C GLU A 141 -4.34 -1.83 16.12
N CYS A 142 -3.07 -1.84 16.55
CA CYS A 142 -2.68 -1.55 17.94
C CYS A 142 -3.13 -0.17 18.44
N ALA A 143 -3.25 0.81 17.56
CA ALA A 143 -3.74 2.16 17.85
C ALA A 143 -5.27 2.27 17.85
N GLY A 144 -5.99 1.18 17.61
CA GLY A 144 -7.46 1.17 17.54
C GLY A 144 -8.03 1.85 16.29
N ALA A 145 -7.25 1.94 15.20
CA ALA A 145 -7.77 2.44 13.94
C ALA A 145 -8.88 1.53 13.39
N HIS A 146 -9.72 2.07 12.53
CA HIS A 146 -10.89 1.37 11.99
C HIS A 146 -10.65 0.76 10.62
N GLY A 147 -9.56 1.16 9.95
CA GLY A 147 -9.13 0.57 8.68
C GLY A 147 -7.97 1.30 8.03
N VAL A 148 -7.46 0.65 6.98
CA VAL A 148 -6.40 1.19 6.12
C VAL A 148 -6.90 1.27 4.69
N ILE A 149 -6.58 2.34 3.97
CA ILE A 149 -6.94 2.52 2.55
C ILE A 149 -5.65 2.57 1.73
N ILE A 150 -5.58 1.75 0.68
CA ILE A 150 -4.46 1.70 -0.25
C ILE A 150 -4.93 1.89 -1.70
N PRO A 151 -4.11 2.44 -2.61
CA PRO A 151 -4.48 2.53 -4.01
C PRO A 151 -4.26 1.20 -4.75
N LYS A 152 -5.04 0.98 -5.83
CA LYS A 152 -4.88 -0.19 -6.73
C LYS A 152 -3.59 -0.16 -7.54
N ARG A 153 -3.02 1.00 -7.77
CA ARG A 153 -1.82 1.20 -8.60
C ARG A 153 -0.74 1.89 -7.79
N ARG A 154 0.53 1.65 -8.16
CA ARG A 154 1.72 2.24 -7.53
C ARG A 154 1.84 1.96 -6.04
N SER A 155 1.24 0.88 -5.57
CA SER A 155 1.32 0.45 -4.18
C SER A 155 1.44 -1.06 -4.12
N VAL A 156 1.98 -1.57 -3.03
CA VAL A 156 1.95 -2.99 -2.72
C VAL A 156 0.55 -3.38 -2.27
N GLY A 157 0.09 -4.59 -2.65
CA GLY A 157 -1.16 -5.18 -2.18
C GLY A 157 -0.95 -6.06 -0.93
N LEU A 158 -2.02 -6.75 -0.50
CA LEU A 158 -2.00 -7.66 0.66
C LEU A 158 -1.33 -9.00 0.30
N THR A 159 -0.02 -8.95 0.12
CA THR A 159 0.82 -10.12 -0.16
C THR A 159 1.09 -10.92 1.13
N ALA A 160 1.62 -12.17 1.01
CA ALA A 160 2.06 -12.94 2.18
C ALA A 160 3.12 -12.21 3.02
N VAL A 161 4.00 -11.42 2.37
CA VAL A 161 4.99 -10.60 3.07
C VAL A 161 4.32 -9.55 3.94
N VAL A 162 3.28 -8.86 3.43
CA VAL A 162 2.47 -7.91 4.21
C VAL A 162 1.75 -8.63 5.35
N GLY A 163 1.16 -9.80 5.09
CA GLY A 163 0.53 -10.63 6.12
C GLY A 163 1.50 -10.98 7.25
N LYS A 164 2.70 -11.45 6.93
CA LYS A 164 3.74 -11.77 7.91
C LYS A 164 4.22 -10.53 8.68
N ALA A 165 4.44 -9.41 7.99
CA ALA A 165 4.89 -8.16 8.61
C ALA A 165 3.82 -7.53 9.52
N SER A 166 2.54 -7.74 9.20
CA SER A 166 1.42 -7.27 10.03
C SER A 166 1.21 -8.08 11.31
N ALA A 167 1.91 -9.22 11.47
CA ALA A 167 1.84 -10.09 12.65
C ALA A 167 0.39 -10.46 13.08
N GLY A 168 -0.48 -10.72 12.09
CA GLY A 168 -1.87 -11.09 12.30
C GLY A 168 -2.86 -9.93 12.37
N ALA A 169 -2.43 -8.67 12.31
CA ALA A 169 -3.32 -7.51 12.37
C ALA A 169 -4.36 -7.48 11.23
N LEU A 170 -4.04 -8.08 10.06
CA LEU A 170 -4.96 -8.20 8.93
C LEU A 170 -6.22 -9.01 9.22
N GLU A 171 -6.24 -9.84 10.26
CA GLU A 171 -7.43 -10.59 10.67
C GLU A 171 -8.46 -9.70 11.39
N TYR A 172 -8.05 -8.54 11.89
CA TYR A 172 -8.86 -7.66 12.72
C TYR A 172 -9.10 -6.28 12.09
N LEU A 173 -8.15 -5.81 11.27
CA LEU A 173 -8.20 -4.46 10.69
C LEU A 173 -8.55 -4.54 9.20
N PRO A 174 -9.71 -4.05 8.75
CA PRO A 174 -10.09 -4.04 7.35
C PRO A 174 -9.16 -3.13 6.52
N VAL A 175 -8.78 -3.62 5.35
CA VAL A 175 -7.98 -2.86 4.38
C VAL A 175 -8.78 -2.67 3.10
N ALA A 176 -9.09 -1.43 2.76
CA ALA A 176 -9.78 -1.10 1.51
C ALA A 176 -8.79 -0.79 0.39
N ARG A 177 -9.11 -1.23 -0.83
CA ARG A 177 -8.28 -0.98 -2.01
C ARG A 177 -9.06 -0.21 -3.06
N VAL A 178 -8.66 1.04 -3.28
CA VAL A 178 -9.41 1.99 -4.10
C VAL A 178 -8.74 2.29 -5.44
N ALA A 179 -9.54 2.58 -6.47
CA ALA A 179 -9.03 2.94 -7.78
C ALA A 179 -8.40 4.34 -7.80
N ASN A 180 -8.91 5.26 -6.97
CA ASN A 180 -8.51 6.66 -6.89
C ASN A 180 -8.56 7.14 -5.44
N LEU A 181 -7.40 7.50 -4.86
CA LEU A 181 -7.29 7.99 -3.49
C LEU A 181 -7.97 9.36 -3.32
N VAL A 182 -7.88 10.25 -4.29
CA VAL A 182 -8.52 11.58 -4.22
C VAL A 182 -10.04 11.43 -4.10
N SER A 183 -10.63 10.53 -4.89
CA SER A 183 -12.07 10.23 -4.77
C SER A 183 -12.42 9.68 -3.39
N ALA A 184 -11.64 8.73 -2.88
CA ALA A 184 -11.85 8.15 -1.55
C ALA A 184 -11.71 9.21 -0.44
N ILE A 185 -10.76 10.14 -0.56
CA ILE A 185 -10.60 11.28 0.35
C ILE A 185 -11.87 12.14 0.35
N HIS A 186 -12.36 12.51 -0.84
CA HIS A 186 -13.59 13.31 -0.92
C HIS A 186 -14.81 12.58 -0.36
N ASP A 187 -14.92 11.28 -0.50
CA ASP A 187 -16.02 10.50 0.06
C ASP A 187 -15.91 10.42 1.59
N LEU A 188 -14.72 10.30 2.16
CA LEU A 188 -14.48 10.42 3.60
C LEU A 188 -14.84 11.82 4.12
N GLN A 189 -14.46 12.88 3.41
CA GLN A 189 -14.81 14.27 3.78
C GLN A 189 -16.32 14.48 3.80
N LYS A 190 -17.08 13.97 2.80
CA LYS A 190 -18.55 13.99 2.78
C LYS A 190 -19.15 13.22 3.96
N ALA A 191 -18.49 12.17 4.44
CA ALA A 191 -18.86 11.42 5.64
C ALA A 191 -18.46 12.12 6.96
N GLY A 192 -17.87 13.33 6.89
CA GLY A 192 -17.50 14.12 8.06
C GLY A 192 -16.14 13.76 8.65
N VAL A 193 -15.28 13.07 7.90
CA VAL A 193 -13.90 12.70 8.33
C VAL A 193 -12.92 13.75 7.83
N TRP A 194 -12.15 14.36 8.75
CA TRP A 194 -11.08 15.28 8.43
C TRP A 194 -9.83 14.55 7.96
N VAL A 195 -9.20 15.02 6.90
CA VAL A 195 -8.05 14.35 6.27
C VAL A 195 -6.76 15.13 6.52
N PHE A 196 -5.84 14.48 7.22
CA PHE A 196 -4.54 15.03 7.63
C PHE A 196 -3.44 14.42 6.76
N GLY A 197 -2.93 15.19 5.81
CA GLY A 197 -1.80 14.77 4.97
C GLY A 197 -0.47 15.02 5.67
N THR A 198 0.45 14.05 5.65
CA THR A 198 1.77 14.18 6.27
C THR A 198 2.80 14.71 5.29
N ALA A 199 3.40 15.85 5.61
CA ALA A 199 4.41 16.48 4.77
C ALA A 199 5.50 17.13 5.65
N ALA A 200 6.75 17.10 5.18
CA ALA A 200 7.86 17.72 5.90
C ALA A 200 7.71 19.24 6.01
N ASP A 201 7.08 19.85 5.01
CA ASP A 201 6.77 21.28 4.90
C ASP A 201 5.34 21.61 5.38
N GLY A 202 4.68 20.70 6.10
CA GLY A 202 3.35 20.92 6.65
C GLY A 202 3.30 22.16 7.55
N ASN A 203 2.28 22.99 7.34
CA ASN A 203 2.08 24.26 8.05
C ASN A 203 1.59 24.11 9.49
N THR A 204 1.20 22.91 9.89
CA THR A 204 0.74 22.59 11.25
C THR A 204 1.65 21.53 11.85
N ALA A 205 2.27 21.83 12.99
CA ALA A 205 3.01 20.80 13.72
C ALA A 205 2.05 19.74 14.26
N LEU A 206 2.43 18.47 14.22
CA LEU A 206 1.59 17.34 14.66
C LEU A 206 0.94 17.58 16.03
N TYR A 207 1.71 18.07 16.99
CA TYR A 207 1.23 18.30 18.37
C TYR A 207 0.27 19.47 18.53
N GLN A 208 0.02 20.23 17.45
CA GLN A 208 -0.97 21.31 17.37
C GLN A 208 -2.21 20.91 16.56
N ALA A 209 -2.16 19.77 15.86
CA ALA A 209 -3.29 19.26 15.11
C ALA A 209 -4.34 18.66 16.06
N ASP A 210 -5.63 18.89 15.79
CA ASP A 210 -6.72 18.27 16.54
C ASP A 210 -7.13 16.95 15.88
N LEU A 211 -6.76 15.85 16.52
CA LEU A 211 -7.04 14.48 16.07
C LEU A 211 -8.12 13.78 16.91
N LYS A 212 -8.86 14.50 17.75
CA LYS A 212 -9.89 13.94 18.66
C LYS A 212 -11.12 13.46 17.91
N GLY A 213 -11.52 14.19 16.87
CA GLY A 213 -12.69 13.87 16.05
C GLY A 213 -12.42 12.80 14.98
N PRO A 214 -13.38 12.59 14.06
CA PRO A 214 -13.19 11.71 12.90
C PRO A 214 -12.00 12.16 12.07
N ALA A 215 -10.99 11.29 11.92
CA ALA A 215 -9.72 11.63 11.28
C ALA A 215 -9.22 10.51 10.34
N ALA A 216 -8.70 10.90 9.19
CA ALA A 216 -7.93 10.06 8.29
C ALA A 216 -6.52 10.64 8.16
N ILE A 217 -5.50 9.81 8.38
CA ILE A 217 -4.09 10.20 8.32
C ILE A 217 -3.49 9.64 7.04
N VAL A 218 -2.97 10.51 6.18
CA VAL A 218 -2.35 10.12 4.91
C VAL A 218 -0.84 10.00 5.11
N ILE A 219 -0.30 8.82 4.79
CA ILE A 219 1.12 8.50 4.80
C ILE A 219 1.60 8.38 3.36
N GLY A 220 2.52 9.25 2.96
CA GLY A 220 3.18 9.19 1.65
C GLY A 220 4.33 8.18 1.60
N ASN A 221 4.90 7.99 0.42
CA ASN A 221 6.09 7.14 0.24
C ASN A 221 7.36 7.80 0.82
N GLU A 222 8.42 6.99 0.98
CA GLU A 222 9.66 7.41 1.63
C GLU A 222 10.49 8.40 0.81
N GLY A 223 10.31 8.44 -0.51
CA GLY A 223 11.08 9.30 -1.41
C GLY A 223 10.42 10.65 -1.64
N ASP A 224 9.26 10.61 -2.26
CA ASP A 224 8.57 11.79 -2.76
C ASP A 224 7.46 12.30 -1.81
N GLY A 225 7.18 11.56 -0.73
CA GLY A 225 6.08 11.85 0.18
C GLY A 225 4.71 11.55 -0.46
N MET A 226 3.72 12.39 -0.20
CA MET A 226 2.40 12.27 -0.83
C MET A 226 2.43 12.78 -2.27
N SER A 227 1.69 12.14 -3.16
CA SER A 227 1.46 12.65 -4.50
C SER A 227 0.74 14.01 -4.46
N ARG A 228 1.05 14.87 -5.44
CA ARG A 228 0.54 16.25 -5.45
C ARG A 228 -0.99 16.34 -5.31
N LEU A 229 -1.72 15.53 -6.05
CA LEU A 229 -3.20 15.56 -6.03
C LEU A 229 -3.77 15.07 -4.70
N VAL A 230 -3.14 14.08 -4.05
CA VAL A 230 -3.52 13.61 -2.71
C VAL A 230 -3.23 14.71 -1.67
N ALA A 231 -2.07 15.36 -1.75
CA ALA A 231 -1.71 16.45 -0.85
C ALA A 231 -2.64 17.67 -0.99
N GLU A 232 -3.11 17.97 -2.22
CA GLU A 232 -4.08 19.05 -2.49
C GLU A 232 -5.50 18.70 -1.99
N ALA A 233 -5.85 17.42 -1.93
CA ALA A 233 -7.16 16.95 -1.45
C ALA A 233 -7.26 16.88 0.10
N CYS A 234 -6.14 16.92 0.83
CA CYS A 234 -6.14 16.90 2.29
C CYS A 234 -6.65 18.23 2.87
N ASP A 235 -7.40 18.16 3.97
CA ASP A 235 -7.89 19.36 4.69
C ASP A 235 -6.74 20.07 5.42
N PHE A 236 -5.80 19.30 5.98
CA PHE A 236 -4.66 19.81 6.73
C PHE A 236 -3.36 19.15 6.26
N LYS A 237 -2.27 19.90 6.31
CA LYS A 237 -0.92 19.38 6.13
C LYS A 237 -0.17 19.45 7.44
N VAL A 238 0.13 18.28 8.01
CA VAL A 238 0.81 18.16 9.30
C VAL A 238 2.25 17.71 9.12
N SER A 239 3.14 18.26 9.95
CA SER A 239 4.55 17.90 10.00
C SER A 239 4.95 17.33 11.35
N ILE A 240 5.79 16.30 11.33
CA ILE A 240 6.46 15.81 12.55
C ILE A 240 7.70 16.69 12.78
N PRO A 241 7.83 17.37 13.92
CA PRO A 241 8.98 18.24 14.18
C PRO A 241 10.30 17.45 14.20
N MET A 242 11.17 17.72 13.23
CA MET A 242 12.48 17.09 13.14
C MET A 242 13.53 17.93 13.85
N ARG A 243 14.39 17.31 14.69
CA ARG A 243 15.47 17.98 15.44
C ARG A 243 16.86 17.62 14.95
N GLY A 244 16.94 16.65 14.05
CA GLY A 244 18.20 16.16 13.47
C GLY A 244 18.54 16.81 12.14
N ARG A 245 19.54 16.25 11.46
CA ARG A 245 19.97 16.66 10.11
C ARG A 245 19.21 15.92 8.99
N ILE A 246 18.58 14.81 9.32
CA ILE A 246 17.77 14.03 8.38
C ILE A 246 16.37 14.63 8.37
N SER A 247 15.82 14.86 7.16
CA SER A 247 14.56 15.58 6.95
C SER A 247 13.30 14.70 6.96
N SER A 248 13.46 13.37 6.95
CA SER A 248 12.33 12.44 6.88
C SER A 248 12.55 11.21 7.75
N LEU A 249 11.46 10.58 8.18
CA LEU A 249 11.42 9.28 8.84
C LEU A 249 11.02 8.19 7.82
N ASN A 250 11.30 6.94 8.17
CA ASN A 250 10.67 5.81 7.50
C ASN A 250 9.13 5.93 7.61
N ALA A 251 8.39 5.55 6.57
CA ALA A 251 6.93 5.73 6.50
C ALA A 251 6.18 5.04 7.66
N SER A 252 6.60 3.83 8.04
CA SER A 252 5.96 3.13 9.16
C SER A 252 6.23 3.79 10.51
N ASN A 253 7.43 4.35 10.71
CA ASN A 253 7.76 5.11 11.92
C ASN A 253 6.98 6.42 11.98
N ALA A 254 6.83 7.13 10.87
CA ALA A 254 6.00 8.32 10.79
C ALA A 254 4.53 8.00 11.11
N ALA A 255 3.99 6.93 10.54
CA ALA A 255 2.64 6.46 10.84
C ALA A 255 2.45 6.15 12.32
N ALA A 256 3.42 5.49 12.96
CA ALA A 256 3.35 5.17 14.39
C ALA A 256 3.27 6.43 15.27
N ILE A 257 4.08 7.44 14.98
CA ILE A 257 4.07 8.71 15.72
C ILE A 257 2.72 9.42 15.58
N LEU A 258 2.18 9.48 14.35
CA LEU A 258 0.90 10.14 14.06
C LEU A 258 -0.28 9.43 14.70
N LEU A 259 -0.32 8.10 14.61
CA LEU A 259 -1.38 7.28 15.18
C LEU A 259 -1.38 7.37 16.71
N TYR A 260 -0.22 7.28 17.35
CA TYR A 260 -0.14 7.36 18.81
C TYR A 260 -0.34 8.77 19.36
N GLU A 261 -0.13 9.81 18.55
CA GLU A 261 -0.58 11.15 18.90
C GLU A 261 -2.12 11.23 18.86
N ALA A 262 -2.79 10.60 17.87
CA ALA A 262 -4.24 10.51 17.87
C ALA A 262 -4.77 9.71 19.07
N VAL A 263 -4.13 8.59 19.43
CA VAL A 263 -4.47 7.80 20.64
C VAL A 263 -4.33 8.68 21.89
N ARG A 264 -3.20 9.39 22.05
CA ARG A 264 -2.98 10.27 23.20
C ARG A 264 -4.05 11.36 23.34
N GLN A 265 -4.56 11.88 22.23
CA GLN A 265 -5.59 12.93 22.23
C GLN A 265 -7.00 12.39 22.51
N ARG A 266 -7.25 11.14 22.14
CA ARG A 266 -8.57 10.50 22.29
C ARG A 266 -8.78 9.88 23.69
N GLY A 267 -7.71 9.76 24.49
CA GLY A 267 -7.72 9.26 25.85
C GLY A 267 -7.15 7.89 25.94
#